data_f8dcfba230f28666e9ddaf0e9192abcc
#
_entry.id   f8dcfba230f28666e9ddaf0e9192abcc
#
_cell.length_a   1.000
_cell.length_b   1.000
_cell.length_c   1.000
_cell.angle_alpha   90.00
_cell.angle_beta   90.00
_cell.angle_gamma   90.00
#
_symmetry.space_group_name_H-M   'P 1'
#
loop_
_entity.id
_entity.type
_entity.pdbx_description
1 polymer ?
#
loop_
_entity_poly.entity_id
_entity_poly.type
_entity_poly.pdbx_seq_one_letter_code
_entity_poly.pdbx_strand_id
1 'polypeptide(L)'
;MIKGSIPALITPFKNGDIDKNALEDLVEWQIDEGSNGLVAVGTTGESPTLSHEEHQEVIEIIVKKTKGRVPVIAGAGSNNTKESIDLMKFAKKVGANAALVVTPYYNKPNQNGLLLHFSTLNDCCDLPIIIYNIPGRSIVDMDIFTLSTLSKLKNIIGIKDATGDVSRVSDTRKHCGENFIQLSGEDASALGFNAHGGVGCISVIANAAPKLSAEFQKAMLEGDYKKALILQDKLLPLHRATFLEPSPAPIKYALNKLGKCDNELRAPLVTVNENTQRIMDNALRHAELLN
;
A
#
# COMPACT_ATOMS: atom_id res chain seq x y z
N MET A 1 -5.36 -0.29 15.87
CA MET A 1 -5.14 1.01 15.19
C MET A 1 -4.24 0.75 13.98
N ILE A 2 -4.58 1.30 12.81
CA ILE A 2 -3.79 1.14 11.57
C ILE A 2 -2.62 2.13 11.61
N LYS A 3 -1.38 1.61 11.76
CA LYS A 3 -0.14 2.40 11.86
C LYS A 3 1.08 1.49 11.61
N GLY A 4 2.26 2.08 11.48
CA GLY A 4 3.52 1.35 11.35
C GLY A 4 3.79 0.86 9.93
N SER A 5 4.45 -0.28 9.80
CA SER A 5 4.82 -0.89 8.52
C SER A 5 3.68 -1.75 7.98
N ILE A 6 3.17 -1.38 6.80
CA ILE A 6 2.03 -2.03 6.17
C ILE A 6 2.40 -2.33 4.71
N PRO A 7 2.87 -3.55 4.36
CA PRO A 7 3.18 -3.87 2.97
C PRO A 7 1.92 -3.83 2.09
N ALA A 8 2.05 -3.18 0.93
CA ALA A 8 1.13 -3.38 -0.17
C ALA A 8 1.53 -4.69 -0.86
N LEU A 9 0.89 -5.80 -0.48
CA LEU A 9 1.31 -7.13 -0.92
C LEU A 9 1.25 -7.27 -2.44
N ILE A 10 2.25 -7.97 -2.99
CA ILE A 10 2.16 -8.47 -4.37
C ILE A 10 1.12 -9.59 -4.44
N THR A 11 0.59 -9.85 -5.63
CA THR A 11 -0.14 -11.09 -5.93
C THR A 11 0.82 -12.03 -6.67
N PRO A 12 1.26 -13.14 -6.06
CA PRO A 12 2.11 -14.11 -6.73
C PRO A 12 1.34 -14.82 -7.85
N PHE A 13 1.99 -15.01 -9.00
CA PHE A 13 1.46 -15.83 -10.08
C PHE A 13 2.38 -17.00 -10.39
N LYS A 14 1.78 -18.08 -10.92
CA LYS A 14 2.48 -19.25 -11.39
C LYS A 14 1.70 -19.88 -12.54
N ASN A 15 2.35 -20.01 -13.71
CA ASN A 15 1.75 -20.53 -14.94
C ASN A 15 0.45 -19.80 -15.35
N GLY A 16 0.37 -18.47 -15.15
CA GLY A 16 -0.78 -17.63 -15.46
C GLY A 16 -1.82 -17.49 -14.36
N ASP A 17 -1.84 -18.38 -13.39
CA ASP A 17 -2.80 -18.41 -12.29
C ASP A 17 -2.22 -17.79 -11.00
N ILE A 18 -3.08 -17.48 -10.03
CA ILE A 18 -2.67 -17.01 -8.70
C ILE A 18 -1.99 -18.17 -7.96
N ASP A 19 -0.74 -17.99 -7.54
CA ASP A 19 -0.07 -18.92 -6.64
C ASP A 19 -0.55 -18.71 -5.19
N LYS A 20 -1.61 -19.43 -4.83
CA LYS A 20 -2.25 -19.33 -3.52
C LYS A 20 -1.32 -19.75 -2.38
N ASN A 21 -0.45 -20.73 -2.61
CA ASN A 21 0.50 -21.20 -1.60
C ASN A 21 1.55 -20.12 -1.32
N ALA A 22 2.17 -19.56 -2.37
CA ALA A 22 3.12 -18.46 -2.21
C ALA A 22 2.47 -17.23 -1.57
N LEU A 23 1.19 -16.94 -1.88
CA LEU A 23 0.46 -15.85 -1.25
C LEU A 23 0.26 -16.08 0.25
N GLU A 24 -0.13 -17.29 0.66
CA GLU A 24 -0.28 -17.66 2.06
C GLU A 24 1.04 -17.60 2.82
N ASP A 25 2.13 -18.09 2.22
CA ASP A 25 3.47 -18.06 2.80
C ASP A 25 3.99 -16.61 2.93
N LEU A 26 3.68 -15.73 1.96
CA LEU A 26 3.98 -14.31 2.09
C LEU A 26 3.25 -13.67 3.25
N VAL A 27 1.97 -13.97 3.47
CA VAL A 27 1.21 -13.44 4.61
C VAL A 27 1.84 -13.85 5.94
N GLU A 28 2.20 -15.14 6.10
CA GLU A 28 2.86 -15.60 7.32
C GLU A 28 4.20 -14.91 7.53
N TRP A 29 5.05 -14.91 6.50
CA TRP A 29 6.37 -14.27 6.57
C TRP A 29 6.28 -12.79 6.95
N GLN A 30 5.36 -12.04 6.37
CA GLN A 30 5.16 -10.62 6.68
C GLN A 30 4.78 -10.41 8.16
N ILE A 31 3.89 -11.25 8.69
CA ILE A 31 3.45 -11.16 10.08
C ILE A 31 4.58 -11.54 11.03
N ASP A 32 5.30 -12.63 10.75
CA ASP A 32 6.39 -13.13 11.56
C ASP A 32 7.57 -12.13 11.64
N GLU A 33 7.81 -11.38 10.56
CA GLU A 33 8.82 -10.33 10.48
C GLU A 33 8.35 -8.97 11.04
N GLY A 34 7.13 -8.87 11.57
CA GLY A 34 6.66 -7.74 12.35
C GLY A 34 5.87 -6.68 11.59
N SER A 35 5.35 -6.98 10.40
CA SER A 35 4.42 -6.09 9.69
C SER A 35 3.20 -5.78 10.57
N ASN A 36 2.80 -4.51 10.63
CA ASN A 36 1.73 -4.03 11.51
C ASN A 36 0.33 -4.06 10.86
N GLY A 37 0.25 -4.43 9.61
CA GLY A 37 -0.97 -4.58 8.81
C GLY A 37 -0.60 -5.04 7.41
N LEU A 38 -1.59 -5.41 6.60
CA LEU A 38 -1.40 -5.88 5.23
C LEU A 38 -2.39 -5.19 4.31
N VAL A 39 -1.92 -4.72 3.13
CA VAL A 39 -2.83 -4.30 2.06
C VAL A 39 -2.98 -5.44 1.06
N ALA A 40 -4.20 -5.91 0.89
CA ALA A 40 -4.59 -6.88 -0.13
C ALA A 40 -5.02 -6.17 -1.41
N VAL A 41 -4.54 -6.61 -2.56
CA VAL A 41 -4.95 -6.16 -3.90
C VAL A 41 -4.91 -4.63 -4.07
N GLY A 42 -3.82 -4.01 -3.60
CA GLY A 42 -3.48 -2.63 -4.00
C GLY A 42 -2.86 -2.59 -5.40
N THR A 43 -2.30 -1.45 -5.79
CA THR A 43 -1.57 -1.28 -7.06
C THR A 43 -0.45 -2.31 -7.21
N THR A 44 0.31 -2.54 -6.14
CA THR A 44 1.41 -3.52 -6.08
C THR A 44 0.91 -4.96 -6.24
N GLY A 45 -0.33 -5.23 -5.87
CA GLY A 45 -1.00 -6.52 -6.05
C GLY A 45 -1.60 -6.74 -7.44
N GLU A 46 -1.25 -5.89 -8.43
CA GLU A 46 -1.70 -5.98 -9.83
C GLU A 46 -3.23 -6.01 -9.99
N SER A 47 -3.94 -5.24 -9.15
CA SER A 47 -5.41 -5.18 -9.17
C SER A 47 -6.04 -4.95 -10.57
N PRO A 48 -5.44 -4.17 -11.51
CA PRO A 48 -6.04 -3.96 -12.83
C PRO A 48 -6.05 -5.19 -13.75
N THR A 49 -5.24 -6.22 -13.45
CA THR A 49 -5.12 -7.42 -14.29
C THR A 49 -5.72 -8.67 -13.64
N LEU A 50 -6.33 -8.52 -12.48
CA LEU A 50 -7.14 -9.54 -11.84
C LEU A 50 -8.59 -9.46 -12.32
N SER A 51 -9.24 -10.60 -12.55
CA SER A 51 -10.70 -10.61 -12.68
C SER A 51 -11.36 -10.21 -11.35
N HIS A 52 -12.64 -9.89 -11.36
CA HIS A 52 -13.36 -9.57 -10.12
C HIS A 52 -13.35 -10.75 -9.14
N GLU A 53 -13.46 -11.96 -9.64
CA GLU A 53 -13.40 -13.20 -8.86
C GLU A 53 -12.02 -13.40 -8.24
N GLU A 54 -10.96 -13.21 -9.01
CA GLU A 54 -9.57 -13.28 -8.53
C GLU A 54 -9.26 -12.22 -7.49
N HIS A 55 -9.73 -10.96 -7.73
CA HIS A 55 -9.60 -9.86 -6.78
C HIS A 55 -10.22 -10.23 -5.42
N GLN A 56 -11.43 -10.77 -5.46
CA GLN A 56 -12.16 -11.23 -4.29
C GLN A 56 -11.44 -12.40 -3.61
N GLU A 57 -10.98 -13.37 -4.37
CA GLU A 57 -10.27 -14.55 -3.85
C GLU A 57 -8.99 -14.18 -3.12
N VAL A 58 -8.17 -13.27 -3.67
CA VAL A 58 -6.93 -12.80 -3.02
C VAL A 58 -7.23 -12.12 -1.68
N ILE A 59 -8.24 -11.25 -1.63
CA ILE A 59 -8.65 -10.61 -0.36
C ILE A 59 -9.07 -11.67 0.66
N GLU A 60 -9.89 -12.63 0.25
CA GLU A 60 -10.39 -13.69 1.13
C GLU A 60 -9.26 -14.57 1.68
N ILE A 61 -8.29 -14.97 0.84
CA ILE A 61 -7.10 -15.74 1.26
C ILE A 61 -6.32 -14.95 2.31
N ILE A 62 -6.00 -13.67 2.06
CA ILE A 62 -5.21 -12.86 2.97
C ILE A 62 -5.95 -12.66 4.30
N VAL A 63 -7.24 -12.37 4.29
CA VAL A 63 -8.04 -12.21 5.52
C VAL A 63 -8.07 -13.52 6.32
N LYS A 64 -8.36 -14.64 5.68
CA LYS A 64 -8.39 -15.97 6.32
C LYS A 64 -7.03 -16.35 6.90
N LYS A 65 -5.96 -16.15 6.14
CA LYS A 65 -4.61 -16.50 6.55
C LYS A 65 -4.10 -15.64 7.69
N THR A 66 -4.43 -14.36 7.69
CA THR A 66 -4.06 -13.40 8.76
C THR A 66 -4.67 -13.77 10.11
N LYS A 67 -5.86 -14.37 10.15
CA LYS A 67 -6.56 -14.81 11.38
C LYS A 67 -6.70 -13.68 12.42
N GLY A 68 -6.84 -12.43 11.98
CA GLY A 68 -6.97 -11.27 12.86
C GLY A 68 -5.71 -10.85 13.62
N ARG A 69 -4.53 -11.44 13.33
CA ARG A 69 -3.26 -11.09 14.00
C ARG A 69 -2.82 -9.64 13.71
N VAL A 70 -3.09 -9.18 12.50
CA VAL A 70 -2.87 -7.79 12.07
C VAL A 70 -4.05 -7.33 11.22
N PRO A 71 -4.33 -6.03 11.11
CA PRO A 71 -5.40 -5.53 10.24
C PRO A 71 -5.11 -5.79 8.76
N VAL A 72 -6.14 -6.21 8.02
CA VAL A 72 -6.13 -6.33 6.56
C VAL A 72 -6.91 -5.16 5.96
N ILE A 73 -6.27 -4.44 5.05
CA ILE A 73 -6.83 -3.31 4.31
C ILE A 73 -7.04 -3.78 2.87
N ALA A 74 -8.29 -3.88 2.43
CA ALA A 74 -8.60 -4.35 1.08
C ALA A 74 -8.54 -3.21 0.05
N GLY A 75 -7.82 -3.39 -1.04
CA GLY A 75 -7.91 -2.51 -2.20
C GLY A 75 -9.31 -2.59 -2.80
N ALA A 76 -10.02 -1.47 -2.81
CA ALA A 76 -11.40 -1.39 -3.29
C ALA A 76 -11.64 -0.14 -4.17
N GLY A 77 -10.55 0.51 -4.62
CA GLY A 77 -10.65 1.68 -5.48
C GLY A 77 -10.85 1.31 -6.95
N SER A 78 -11.70 2.08 -7.62
CA SER A 78 -11.92 2.03 -9.05
C SER A 78 -12.25 3.43 -9.57
N ASN A 79 -12.11 3.64 -10.87
CA ASN A 79 -12.62 4.85 -11.55
C ASN A 79 -14.13 4.77 -11.85
N ASN A 80 -14.78 3.69 -11.43
CA ASN A 80 -16.23 3.48 -11.45
C ASN A 80 -16.75 3.34 -10.01
N THR A 81 -17.54 4.32 -9.55
CA THR A 81 -18.07 4.32 -8.17
C THR A 81 -18.86 3.07 -7.84
N LYS A 82 -19.64 2.52 -8.79
CA LYS A 82 -20.42 1.30 -8.58
C LYS A 82 -19.52 0.09 -8.32
N GLU A 83 -18.44 -0.06 -9.09
CA GLU A 83 -17.46 -1.13 -8.89
C GLU A 83 -16.79 -1.03 -7.53
N SER A 84 -16.37 0.18 -7.12
CA SER A 84 -15.82 0.40 -5.77
C SER A 84 -16.80 0.00 -4.67
N ILE A 85 -18.12 0.27 -4.82
CA ILE A 85 -19.14 -0.16 -3.89
C ILE A 85 -19.19 -1.69 -3.78
N ASP A 86 -19.16 -2.40 -4.91
CA ASP A 86 -19.23 -3.86 -4.93
C ASP A 86 -17.98 -4.48 -4.28
N LEU A 87 -16.80 -3.94 -4.56
CA LEU A 87 -15.55 -4.35 -3.93
C LEU A 87 -15.55 -4.09 -2.41
N MET A 88 -16.01 -2.93 -1.97
CA MET A 88 -16.11 -2.59 -0.54
C MET A 88 -17.07 -3.51 0.21
N LYS A 89 -18.24 -3.80 -0.37
CA LYS A 89 -19.23 -4.70 0.22
C LYS A 89 -18.66 -6.12 0.36
N PHE A 90 -17.93 -6.59 -0.64
CA PHE A 90 -17.25 -7.88 -0.56
C PHE A 90 -16.16 -7.87 0.53
N ALA A 91 -15.29 -6.87 0.54
CA ALA A 91 -14.24 -6.73 1.57
C ALA A 91 -14.83 -6.74 3.00
N LYS A 92 -15.93 -6.02 3.22
CA LYS A 92 -16.67 -6.06 4.49
C LYS A 92 -17.20 -7.45 4.81
N LYS A 93 -17.79 -8.13 3.84
CA LYS A 93 -18.37 -9.48 3.99
C LYS A 93 -17.32 -10.50 4.44
N VAL A 94 -16.12 -10.44 3.91
CA VAL A 94 -15.04 -11.40 4.23
C VAL A 94 -14.23 -11.01 5.47
N GLY A 95 -14.50 -9.85 6.08
CA GLY A 95 -13.91 -9.44 7.35
C GLY A 95 -12.64 -8.59 7.23
N ALA A 96 -12.43 -7.89 6.11
CA ALA A 96 -11.41 -6.85 6.04
C ALA A 96 -11.66 -5.74 7.06
N ASN A 97 -10.60 -5.15 7.59
CA ASN A 97 -10.67 -4.13 8.65
C ASN A 97 -10.86 -2.71 8.10
N ALA A 98 -10.44 -2.47 6.86
CA ALA A 98 -10.63 -1.21 6.14
C ALA A 98 -10.56 -1.43 4.63
N ALA A 99 -11.00 -0.45 3.86
CA ALA A 99 -10.79 -0.34 2.42
C ALA A 99 -9.71 0.71 2.12
N LEU A 100 -8.83 0.43 1.16
CA LEU A 100 -7.94 1.40 0.53
C LEU A 100 -8.55 1.79 -0.81
N VAL A 101 -8.97 3.05 -0.94
CA VAL A 101 -9.68 3.53 -2.14
C VAL A 101 -8.88 4.62 -2.82
N VAL A 102 -8.31 4.30 -3.99
CA VAL A 102 -7.58 5.26 -4.82
C VAL A 102 -8.56 6.27 -5.42
N THR A 103 -8.12 7.53 -5.57
CA THR A 103 -8.86 8.54 -6.33
C THR A 103 -9.13 8.03 -7.75
N PRO A 104 -10.36 8.23 -8.31
CA PRO A 104 -10.67 7.78 -9.67
C PRO A 104 -9.66 8.29 -10.67
N TYR A 105 -9.06 7.38 -11.41
CA TYR A 105 -8.02 7.60 -12.42
C TYR A 105 -8.62 7.59 -13.83
N TYR A 106 -7.91 8.11 -14.82
CA TYR A 106 -8.25 8.12 -16.22
C TYR A 106 -9.42 9.09 -16.57
N ASN A 107 -10.62 8.94 -16.01
CA ASN A 107 -11.80 9.82 -16.23
C ASN A 107 -11.71 11.15 -15.44
N LYS A 108 -10.72 11.34 -14.58
CA LYS A 108 -10.28 12.59 -13.94
C LYS A 108 -11.41 13.45 -13.37
N PRO A 109 -12.14 12.98 -12.34
CA PRO A 109 -13.15 13.80 -11.70
C PRO A 109 -12.54 15.07 -11.09
N ASN A 110 -13.29 16.16 -11.09
CA ASN A 110 -12.96 17.35 -10.31
C ASN A 110 -13.25 17.14 -8.82
N GLN A 111 -12.98 18.13 -7.97
CA GLN A 111 -13.14 18.02 -6.52
C GLN A 111 -14.58 17.66 -6.10
N ASN A 112 -15.60 18.22 -6.78
CA ASN A 112 -17.01 17.85 -6.53
C ASN A 112 -17.29 16.38 -6.90
N GLY A 113 -16.69 15.87 -7.96
CA GLY A 113 -16.75 14.46 -8.32
C GLY A 113 -16.09 13.56 -7.29
N LEU A 114 -14.95 13.98 -6.71
CA LEU A 114 -14.31 13.28 -5.60
C LEU A 114 -15.20 13.28 -4.35
N LEU A 115 -15.80 14.42 -3.99
CA LEU A 115 -16.76 14.50 -2.88
C LEU A 115 -17.92 13.53 -3.09
N LEU A 116 -18.54 13.53 -4.27
CA LEU A 116 -19.64 12.62 -4.60
C LEU A 116 -19.21 11.15 -4.50
N HIS A 117 -18.06 10.80 -5.11
CA HIS A 117 -17.53 9.43 -5.10
C HIS A 117 -17.33 8.92 -3.68
N PHE A 118 -16.52 9.61 -2.88
CA PHE A 118 -16.19 9.16 -1.52
C PHE A 118 -17.37 9.25 -0.54
N SER A 119 -18.26 10.22 -0.68
CA SER A 119 -19.50 10.26 0.14
C SER A 119 -20.41 9.06 -0.16
N THR A 120 -20.56 8.71 -1.45
CA THR A 120 -21.33 7.53 -1.85
C THR A 120 -20.69 6.24 -1.30
N LEU A 121 -19.38 6.14 -1.28
CA LEU A 121 -18.67 4.99 -0.71
C LEU A 121 -18.82 4.94 0.83
N ASN A 122 -18.75 6.09 1.50
CA ASN A 122 -18.99 6.17 2.93
C ASN A 122 -20.36 5.58 3.32
N ASP A 123 -21.37 5.82 2.49
CA ASP A 123 -22.75 5.41 2.77
C ASP A 123 -23.07 3.97 2.33
N CYS A 124 -22.19 3.35 1.53
CA CYS A 124 -22.50 2.04 0.94
C CYS A 124 -22.42 0.86 1.90
N CYS A 125 -21.58 0.93 2.92
CA CYS A 125 -21.42 -0.09 3.98
C CYS A 125 -20.58 0.46 5.15
N ASP A 126 -20.68 -0.19 6.31
CA ASP A 126 -19.95 0.16 7.53
C ASP A 126 -18.53 -0.48 7.49
N LEU A 127 -17.70 -0.02 6.56
CA LEU A 127 -16.29 -0.39 6.44
C LEU A 127 -15.44 0.89 6.44
N PRO A 128 -14.47 1.04 7.35
CA PRO A 128 -13.55 2.18 7.36
C PRO A 128 -12.83 2.35 6.02
N ILE A 129 -12.65 3.58 5.57
CA ILE A 129 -12.03 3.94 4.29
C ILE A 129 -10.75 4.73 4.55
N ILE A 130 -9.66 4.30 3.94
CA ILE A 130 -8.43 5.07 3.78
C ILE A 130 -8.40 5.56 2.33
N ILE A 131 -8.48 6.87 2.13
CA ILE A 131 -8.36 7.48 0.81
C ILE A 131 -6.93 7.28 0.32
N TYR A 132 -6.75 6.92 -0.95
CA TYR A 132 -5.43 6.83 -1.56
C TYR A 132 -5.24 7.92 -2.61
N ASN A 133 -4.42 8.90 -2.29
CA ASN A 133 -4.08 10.01 -3.16
C ASN A 133 -2.71 9.79 -3.80
N ILE A 134 -2.69 9.55 -5.10
CA ILE A 134 -1.47 9.30 -5.89
C ILE A 134 -1.55 10.01 -7.25
N PRO A 135 -1.35 11.33 -7.30
CA PRO A 135 -1.47 12.10 -8.54
C PRO A 135 -0.48 11.66 -9.64
N GLY A 136 0.66 11.09 -9.28
CA GLY A 136 1.61 10.53 -10.24
C GLY A 136 1.06 9.36 -11.08
N ARG A 137 -0.01 8.69 -10.63
CA ARG A 137 -0.69 7.61 -11.37
C ARG A 137 -2.12 7.97 -11.77
N SER A 138 -2.87 8.63 -10.89
CA SER A 138 -4.27 8.98 -11.13
C SER A 138 -4.45 10.29 -11.90
N ILE A 139 -3.42 11.13 -11.99
CA ILE A 139 -3.45 12.54 -12.46
C ILE A 139 -4.28 13.44 -11.54
N VAL A 140 -5.28 12.89 -10.84
CA VAL A 140 -6.14 13.62 -9.91
C VAL A 140 -5.42 13.77 -8.58
N ASP A 141 -5.34 15.01 -8.07
CA ASP A 141 -4.88 15.33 -6.73
C ASP A 141 -6.06 15.85 -5.89
N MET A 142 -6.28 15.27 -4.73
CA MET A 142 -7.30 15.72 -3.79
C MET A 142 -6.78 16.94 -3.02
N ASP A 143 -7.50 18.04 -3.11
CA ASP A 143 -7.15 19.24 -2.34
C ASP A 143 -7.53 19.11 -0.86
N ILE A 144 -6.96 19.99 -0.03
CA ILE A 144 -7.14 19.95 1.41
C ILE A 144 -8.59 20.24 1.84
N PHE A 145 -9.33 21.04 1.09
CA PHE A 145 -10.73 21.38 1.42
C PHE A 145 -11.65 20.20 1.14
N THR A 146 -11.42 19.49 0.04
CA THR A 146 -12.11 18.23 -0.29
C THR A 146 -11.82 17.17 0.78
N LEU A 147 -10.56 16.97 1.13
CA LEU A 147 -10.16 16.01 2.16
C LEU A 147 -10.75 16.36 3.53
N SER A 148 -10.71 17.63 3.93
CA SER A 148 -11.30 18.12 5.18
C SER A 148 -12.83 17.93 5.25
N THR A 149 -13.50 18.07 4.12
CA THR A 149 -14.95 17.81 4.05
C THR A 149 -15.25 16.32 4.23
N LEU A 150 -14.49 15.45 3.53
CA LEU A 150 -14.63 14.00 3.61
C LEU A 150 -14.25 13.43 4.97
N SER A 151 -13.25 14.01 5.65
CA SER A 151 -12.79 13.54 6.97
C SER A 151 -13.85 13.67 8.08
N LYS A 152 -14.94 14.41 7.84
CA LYS A 152 -16.09 14.52 8.74
C LYS A 152 -17.08 13.37 8.60
N LEU A 153 -16.93 12.54 7.57
CA LEU A 153 -17.81 11.39 7.34
C LEU A 153 -17.37 10.21 8.21
N LYS A 154 -18.34 9.44 8.71
CA LYS A 154 -18.15 8.39 9.71
C LYS A 154 -17.07 7.37 9.34
N ASN A 155 -17.07 6.91 8.10
CA ASN A 155 -16.20 5.82 7.65
C ASN A 155 -14.89 6.31 7.01
N ILE A 156 -14.71 7.60 6.74
CA ILE A 156 -13.45 8.16 6.20
C ILE A 156 -12.49 8.38 7.37
N ILE A 157 -11.55 7.45 7.56
CA ILE A 157 -10.68 7.43 8.75
C ILE A 157 -9.26 7.93 8.51
N GLY A 158 -8.84 8.08 7.26
CA GLY A 158 -7.47 8.46 6.98
C GLY A 158 -7.16 8.58 5.50
N ILE A 159 -5.91 8.88 5.25
CA ILE A 159 -5.33 9.00 3.90
C ILE A 159 -4.00 8.23 3.81
N LYS A 160 -3.78 7.55 2.68
CA LYS A 160 -2.47 7.19 2.14
C LYS A 160 -2.06 8.28 1.17
N ASP A 161 -1.09 9.08 1.53
CA ASP A 161 -0.56 10.15 0.67
C ASP A 161 0.72 9.67 -0.04
N ALA A 162 0.68 9.67 -1.36
CA ALA A 162 1.80 9.32 -2.23
C ALA A 162 2.18 10.49 -3.17
N THR A 163 2.04 11.72 -2.69
CA THR A 163 2.46 12.93 -3.42
C THR A 163 3.97 13.19 -3.30
N GLY A 164 4.60 12.67 -2.24
CA GLY A 164 5.98 12.99 -1.89
C GLY A 164 6.14 14.33 -1.16
N ASP A 165 5.09 15.14 -1.05
CA ASP A 165 5.09 16.42 -0.33
C ASP A 165 4.78 16.20 1.16
N VAL A 166 5.82 16.13 1.96
CA VAL A 166 5.71 15.92 3.41
C VAL A 166 5.04 17.08 4.16
N SER A 167 4.99 18.29 3.58
CA SER A 167 4.34 19.44 4.19
C SER A 167 2.83 19.26 4.31
N ARG A 168 2.23 18.48 3.41
CA ARG A 168 0.79 18.14 3.42
C ARG A 168 0.35 17.46 4.71
N VAL A 169 1.24 16.77 5.42
CA VAL A 169 0.92 16.11 6.70
C VAL A 169 0.47 17.14 7.74
N SER A 170 1.14 18.28 7.82
CA SER A 170 0.78 19.37 8.75
C SER A 170 -0.54 20.03 8.36
N ASP A 171 -0.77 20.27 7.07
CA ASP A 171 -2.03 20.82 6.57
C ASP A 171 -3.19 19.86 6.82
N THR A 172 -3.00 18.57 6.54
CA THR A 172 -4.00 17.53 6.79
C THR A 172 -4.35 17.47 8.28
N ARG A 173 -3.36 17.48 9.18
CA ARG A 173 -3.63 17.48 10.63
C ARG A 173 -4.41 18.72 11.08
N LYS A 174 -4.07 19.89 10.55
CA LYS A 174 -4.76 21.15 10.87
C LYS A 174 -6.23 21.13 10.45
N HIS A 175 -6.56 20.55 9.30
CA HIS A 175 -7.89 20.63 8.70
C HIS A 175 -8.77 19.40 8.96
N CYS A 176 -8.15 18.21 9.14
CA CYS A 176 -8.86 16.95 9.36
C CYS A 176 -8.82 16.48 10.84
N GLY A 177 -7.97 17.11 11.67
CA GLY A 177 -7.81 16.77 13.09
C GLY A 177 -6.68 15.77 13.35
N GLU A 178 -6.28 15.70 14.63
CA GLU A 178 -5.14 14.88 15.07
C GLU A 178 -5.38 13.36 14.99
N ASN A 179 -6.64 12.94 15.04
CA ASN A 179 -7.01 11.52 14.99
C ASN A 179 -7.15 10.97 13.56
N PHE A 180 -7.06 11.83 12.54
CA PHE A 180 -7.15 11.42 11.15
C PHE A 180 -5.85 10.68 10.76
N ILE A 181 -5.98 9.42 10.36
CA ILE A 181 -4.84 8.55 10.05
C ILE A 181 -4.12 9.05 8.81
N GLN A 182 -2.83 9.31 8.93
CA GLN A 182 -1.99 9.72 7.81
C GLN A 182 -0.88 8.69 7.61
N LEU A 183 -0.90 8.02 6.47
CA LEU A 183 0.07 6.99 6.07
C LEU A 183 0.84 7.46 4.84
N SER A 184 2.16 7.37 4.88
CA SER A 184 2.98 7.58 3.69
C SER A 184 2.67 6.50 2.64
N GLY A 185 2.55 6.90 1.39
CA GLY A 185 2.47 6.01 0.24
C GLY A 185 3.81 5.86 -0.47
N GLU A 186 4.89 6.45 0.09
CA GLU A 186 6.21 6.49 -0.51
C GLU A 186 7.30 6.23 0.53
N ASP A 187 8.06 5.14 0.33
CA ASP A 187 9.07 4.68 1.27
C ASP A 187 10.24 5.65 1.43
N ALA A 188 10.67 6.32 0.34
CA ALA A 188 11.85 7.19 0.38
C ALA A 188 11.64 8.44 1.25
N SER A 189 10.43 8.98 1.29
CA SER A 189 10.08 10.16 2.08
C SER A 189 9.44 9.83 3.43
N ALA A 190 9.26 8.55 3.77
CA ALA A 190 8.52 8.10 4.94
C ALA A 190 9.11 8.63 6.27
N LEU A 191 10.43 8.80 6.37
CA LEU A 191 11.07 9.42 7.55
C LEU A 191 10.57 10.85 7.75
N GLY A 192 10.64 11.69 6.70
CA GLY A 192 10.15 13.06 6.75
C GLY A 192 8.64 13.13 6.98
N PHE A 193 7.87 12.26 6.32
CA PHE A 193 6.42 12.17 6.48
C PHE A 193 6.02 11.86 7.93
N ASN A 194 6.65 10.88 8.55
CA ASN A 194 6.39 10.53 9.95
C ASN A 194 6.89 11.60 10.93
N ALA A 195 8.01 12.27 10.63
CA ALA A 195 8.49 13.40 11.44
C ALA A 195 7.51 14.58 11.46
N HIS A 196 6.72 14.77 10.40
CA HIS A 196 5.61 15.73 10.35
C HIS A 196 4.34 15.25 11.08
N GLY A 197 4.31 14.00 11.58
CA GLY A 197 3.19 13.45 12.35
C GLY A 197 2.39 12.36 11.62
N GLY A 198 2.91 11.83 10.53
CA GLY A 198 2.41 10.59 9.94
C GLY A 198 2.64 9.41 10.90
N VAL A 199 1.80 8.37 10.79
CA VAL A 199 1.80 7.26 11.74
C VAL A 199 2.26 5.94 11.13
N GLY A 200 2.76 5.93 9.89
CA GLY A 200 3.23 4.73 9.23
C GLY A 200 3.37 4.88 7.72
N CYS A 201 3.64 3.75 7.06
CA CYS A 201 3.79 3.69 5.61
C CYS A 201 3.07 2.47 5.04
N ILE A 202 2.28 2.68 3.99
CA ILE A 202 1.83 1.60 3.11
C ILE A 202 2.92 1.42 2.05
N SER A 203 3.80 0.47 2.31
CA SER A 203 5.12 0.30 1.72
C SER A 203 5.13 -0.68 0.55
N VAL A 204 5.98 -0.42 -0.45
CA VAL A 204 6.31 -1.39 -1.50
C VAL A 204 7.51 -2.24 -1.08
N ILE A 205 8.57 -1.61 -0.55
CA ILE A 205 9.81 -2.34 -0.20
C ILE A 205 9.63 -3.30 0.99
N ALA A 206 8.62 -3.09 1.84
CA ALA A 206 8.28 -4.02 2.91
C ALA A 206 7.91 -5.42 2.39
N ASN A 207 7.54 -5.56 1.10
CA ASN A 207 7.37 -6.89 0.49
C ASN A 207 8.67 -7.71 0.55
N ALA A 208 9.83 -7.10 0.28
CA ALA A 208 11.12 -7.78 0.27
C ALA A 208 11.94 -7.60 1.57
N ALA A 209 11.68 -6.54 2.33
CA ALA A 209 12.40 -6.18 3.56
C ALA A 209 11.45 -5.94 4.75
N PRO A 210 10.58 -6.93 5.11
CA PRO A 210 9.55 -6.70 6.12
C PRO A 210 10.14 -6.31 7.48
N LYS A 211 11.15 -7.04 7.96
CA LYS A 211 11.78 -6.78 9.26
C LYS A 211 12.39 -5.38 9.35
N LEU A 212 13.20 -5.00 8.36
CA LEU A 212 13.85 -3.68 8.34
C LEU A 212 12.80 -2.56 8.26
N SER A 213 11.73 -2.76 7.48
CA SER A 213 10.64 -1.80 7.37
C SER A 213 9.84 -1.70 8.67
N ALA A 214 9.59 -2.81 9.37
CA ALA A 214 8.94 -2.83 10.67
C ALA A 214 9.79 -2.13 11.74
N GLU A 215 11.09 -2.41 11.78
CA GLU A 215 12.03 -1.75 12.70
C GLU A 215 12.14 -0.26 12.45
N PHE A 216 12.18 0.15 11.18
CA PHE A 216 12.17 1.56 10.79
C PHE A 216 10.91 2.28 11.30
N GLN A 217 9.73 1.73 11.02
CA GLN A 217 8.47 2.32 11.45
C GLN A 217 8.34 2.33 12.99
N LYS A 218 8.82 1.29 13.65
CA LYS A 218 8.87 1.25 15.12
C LYS A 218 9.74 2.37 15.68
N ALA A 219 10.96 2.54 15.15
CA ALA A 219 11.86 3.62 15.57
C ALA A 219 11.22 5.00 15.39
N MET A 220 10.50 5.24 14.28
CA MET A 220 9.77 6.48 14.06
C MET A 220 8.67 6.71 15.08
N LEU A 221 7.87 5.68 15.39
CA LEU A 221 6.76 5.77 16.35
C LEU A 221 7.25 5.96 17.81
N GLU A 222 8.47 5.52 18.11
CA GLU A 222 9.13 5.67 19.42
C GLU A 222 9.94 6.97 19.52
N GLY A 223 10.06 7.73 18.42
CA GLY A 223 10.85 8.97 18.38
C GLY A 223 12.36 8.76 18.32
N ASP A 224 12.81 7.53 18.04
CA ASP A 224 14.23 7.22 17.82
C ASP A 224 14.66 7.56 16.40
N TYR A 225 14.76 8.86 16.12
CA TYR A 225 15.14 9.37 14.80
C TYR A 225 16.56 8.95 14.39
N LYS A 226 17.47 8.71 15.35
CA LYS A 226 18.83 8.26 15.03
C LYS A 226 18.82 6.86 14.44
N LYS A 227 18.09 5.92 15.06
CA LYS A 227 17.90 4.58 14.54
C LYS A 227 17.12 4.60 13.23
N ALA A 228 16.07 5.40 13.14
CA ALA A 228 15.25 5.52 11.94
C ALA A 228 16.07 6.00 10.74
N LEU A 229 16.97 6.98 10.93
CA LEU A 229 17.83 7.48 9.85
C LEU A 229 18.78 6.39 9.32
N ILE A 230 19.41 5.62 10.22
CA ILE A 230 20.28 4.48 9.82
C ILE A 230 19.50 3.47 8.97
N LEU A 231 18.27 3.14 9.39
CA LEU A 231 17.43 2.19 8.66
C LEU A 231 16.93 2.78 7.32
N GLN A 232 16.59 4.07 7.29
CA GLN A 232 16.22 4.77 6.05
C GLN A 232 17.36 4.72 5.03
N ASP A 233 18.59 5.04 5.45
CA ASP A 233 19.77 5.02 4.57
C ASP A 233 20.06 3.60 4.07
N LYS A 234 19.88 2.58 4.92
CA LYS A 234 20.02 1.17 4.53
C LYS A 234 18.96 0.72 3.51
N LEU A 235 17.73 1.21 3.62
CA LEU A 235 16.61 0.85 2.74
C LEU A 235 16.53 1.69 1.45
N LEU A 236 17.14 2.87 1.41
CA LEU A 236 17.02 3.81 0.29
C LEU A 236 17.47 3.22 -1.07
N PRO A 237 18.59 2.47 -1.18
CA PRO A 237 18.96 1.83 -2.45
C PRO A 237 17.88 0.86 -2.95
N LEU A 238 17.26 0.08 -2.05
CA LEU A 238 16.18 -0.85 -2.40
C LEU A 238 14.96 -0.08 -2.90
N HIS A 239 14.58 1.01 -2.23
CA HIS A 239 13.48 1.86 -2.69
C HIS A 239 13.74 2.38 -4.11
N ARG A 240 14.92 2.94 -4.36
CA ARG A 240 15.28 3.47 -5.69
C ARG A 240 15.24 2.39 -6.77
N ALA A 241 15.78 1.20 -6.48
CA ALA A 241 15.74 0.08 -7.40
C ALA A 241 14.30 -0.37 -7.74
N THR A 242 13.39 -0.29 -6.77
CA THR A 242 11.98 -0.70 -6.92
C THR A 242 11.20 0.18 -7.90
N PHE A 243 11.65 1.41 -8.18
CA PHE A 243 10.96 2.35 -9.06
C PHE A 243 11.75 2.70 -10.34
N LEU A 244 12.78 1.93 -10.69
CA LEU A 244 13.49 2.07 -11.97
C LEU A 244 12.63 1.67 -13.16
N GLU A 245 11.74 0.74 -12.96
CA GLU A 245 10.73 0.29 -13.92
C GLU A 245 9.34 0.26 -13.26
N PRO A 246 8.25 0.10 -14.03
CA PRO A 246 6.90 0.12 -13.46
C PRO A 246 6.73 -0.92 -12.34
N SER A 247 6.37 -0.44 -11.15
CA SER A 247 6.00 -1.31 -10.03
C SER A 247 4.70 -2.07 -10.38
N PRO A 248 4.61 -3.40 -10.05
CA PRO A 248 5.45 -4.14 -9.12
C PRO A 248 6.60 -4.97 -9.74
N ALA A 249 6.95 -4.80 -11.00
CA ALA A 249 7.94 -5.67 -11.66
C ALA A 249 9.28 -5.77 -10.88
N PRO A 250 9.92 -4.65 -10.43
CA PRO A 250 11.16 -4.76 -9.69
C PRO A 250 11.03 -5.44 -8.34
N ILE A 251 9.92 -5.22 -7.61
CA ILE A 251 9.74 -5.85 -6.29
C ILE A 251 9.40 -7.34 -6.40
N LYS A 252 8.71 -7.78 -7.46
CA LYS A 252 8.52 -9.21 -7.75
C LYS A 252 9.84 -9.90 -8.09
N TYR A 253 10.70 -9.25 -8.87
CA TYR A 253 12.05 -9.74 -9.09
C TYR A 253 12.82 -9.92 -7.78
N ALA A 254 12.77 -8.93 -6.90
CA ALA A 254 13.41 -9.03 -5.58
C ALA A 254 12.88 -10.22 -4.76
N LEU A 255 11.57 -10.40 -4.72
CA LEU A 255 10.94 -11.55 -4.03
C LEU A 255 11.31 -12.90 -4.65
N ASN A 256 11.44 -12.97 -5.98
CA ASN A 256 11.92 -14.16 -6.67
C ASN A 256 13.35 -14.48 -6.25
N LYS A 257 14.25 -13.48 -6.21
CA LYS A 257 15.64 -13.66 -5.72
C LYS A 257 15.71 -14.15 -4.28
N LEU A 258 14.73 -13.77 -3.46
CA LEU A 258 14.59 -14.22 -2.08
C LEU A 258 13.85 -15.57 -1.96
N GLY A 259 13.48 -16.21 -3.07
CA GLY A 259 12.79 -17.50 -3.10
C GLY A 259 11.35 -17.45 -2.57
N LYS A 260 10.67 -16.31 -2.67
CA LYS A 260 9.32 -16.10 -2.13
C LYS A 260 8.21 -16.25 -3.16
N CYS A 261 8.47 -16.05 -4.43
CA CYS A 261 7.52 -16.25 -5.53
C CYS A 261 8.24 -16.42 -6.86
N ASP A 262 7.51 -16.86 -7.88
CA ASP A 262 7.99 -16.82 -9.26
C ASP A 262 8.02 -15.38 -9.79
N ASN A 263 8.97 -15.08 -10.70
CA ASN A 263 9.10 -13.76 -11.32
C ASN A 263 8.11 -13.61 -12.49
N GLU A 264 6.82 -13.75 -12.19
CA GLU A 264 5.74 -13.71 -13.16
C GLU A 264 4.85 -12.50 -12.95
N LEU A 265 4.50 -11.84 -14.05
CA LEU A 265 3.64 -10.65 -14.12
C LEU A 265 2.58 -10.88 -15.18
N ARG A 266 1.43 -10.23 -15.04
CA ARG A 266 0.42 -10.21 -16.09
C ARG A 266 0.60 -9.01 -17.01
N ALA A 267 0.43 -9.22 -18.31
CA ALA A 267 0.44 -8.14 -19.28
C ALA A 267 -0.58 -7.04 -18.90
N PRO A 268 -0.28 -5.74 -19.10
CA PRO A 268 0.82 -5.22 -19.94
C PRO A 268 2.18 -5.12 -19.22
N LEU A 269 2.30 -5.50 -17.95
CA LEU A 269 3.58 -5.49 -17.25
C LEU A 269 4.45 -6.67 -17.71
N VAL A 270 5.75 -6.43 -17.69
CA VAL A 270 6.78 -7.42 -18.07
C VAL A 270 7.85 -7.48 -16.99
N THR A 271 8.64 -8.56 -16.99
CA THR A 271 9.79 -8.70 -16.11
C THR A 271 10.85 -7.62 -16.39
N VAL A 272 11.56 -7.24 -15.36
CA VAL A 272 12.57 -6.18 -15.44
C VAL A 272 13.77 -6.56 -16.30
N ASN A 273 14.40 -5.56 -16.95
CA ASN A 273 15.59 -5.74 -17.76
C ASN A 273 16.82 -6.06 -16.90
N GLU A 274 17.90 -6.56 -17.55
CA GLU A 274 19.15 -6.99 -16.90
C GLU A 274 19.82 -5.89 -16.06
N ASN A 275 19.75 -4.63 -16.52
CA ASN A 275 20.32 -3.52 -15.76
C ASN A 275 19.58 -3.29 -14.45
N THR A 276 18.25 -3.31 -14.47
CA THR A 276 17.42 -3.20 -13.26
C THR A 276 17.63 -4.40 -12.34
N GLN A 277 17.76 -5.62 -12.89
CA GLN A 277 18.09 -6.81 -12.11
C GLN A 277 19.40 -6.62 -11.34
N ARG A 278 20.47 -6.20 -12.03
CA ARG A 278 21.79 -5.95 -11.42
C ARG A 278 21.73 -4.89 -10.31
N ILE A 279 20.99 -3.79 -10.53
CA ILE A 279 20.83 -2.73 -9.53
C ILE A 279 20.02 -3.25 -8.31
N MET A 280 18.97 -4.03 -8.56
CA MET A 280 18.18 -4.65 -7.50
C MET A 280 19.00 -5.65 -6.67
N ASP A 281 19.79 -6.51 -7.31
CA ASP A 281 20.68 -7.45 -6.62
C ASP A 281 21.67 -6.71 -5.70
N ASN A 282 22.25 -5.59 -6.17
CA ASN A 282 23.13 -4.77 -5.35
C ASN A 282 22.39 -4.10 -4.18
N ALA A 283 21.15 -3.65 -4.40
CA ALA A 283 20.33 -3.05 -3.35
C ALA A 283 19.94 -4.07 -2.28
N LEU A 284 19.61 -5.31 -2.67
CA LEU A 284 19.34 -6.41 -1.74
C LEU A 284 20.58 -6.77 -0.89
N ARG A 285 21.78 -6.82 -1.51
CA ARG A 285 23.04 -7.04 -0.77
C ARG A 285 23.34 -5.90 0.19
N HIS A 286 23.16 -4.65 -0.25
CA HIS A 286 23.33 -3.48 0.62
C HIS A 286 22.42 -3.52 1.84
N ALA A 287 21.17 -3.97 1.66
CA ALA A 287 20.22 -4.17 2.74
C ALA A 287 20.47 -5.46 3.56
N GLU A 288 21.52 -6.26 3.22
CA GLU A 288 21.86 -7.54 3.85
C GLU A 288 20.71 -8.58 3.75
N LEU A 289 19.94 -8.52 2.68
CA LEU A 289 18.84 -9.45 2.38
C LEU A 289 19.28 -10.58 1.45
N LEU A 290 20.41 -10.40 0.75
CA LEU A 290 20.99 -11.36 -0.17
C LEU A 290 22.51 -11.43 0.11
N ASN A 291 23.08 -12.64 0.04
CA ASN A 291 24.53 -12.87 0.19
C ASN A 291 25.34 -12.42 -1.03
#